data_767963dbe0e6a2a586a6699471508dc2
#
_entry.id   767963dbe0e6a2a586a6699471508dc2
#
_cell.length_a   1.000
_cell.length_b   1.000
_cell.length_c   1.000
_cell.angle_alpha   90.00
_cell.angle_beta   90.00
_cell.angle_gamma   90.00
#
_symmetry.space_group_name_H-M   'P 1'
#
loop_
_entity.id
_entity.type
_entity.pdbx_description
1 polymer ?
#
loop_
_entity_poly.entity_id
_entity_poly.type
_entity_poly.pdbx_seq_one_letter_code
_entity_poly.pdbx_strand_id
1 'polypeptide(L)'
;MTTKTKKILLICALTLFAAALLFFGYKKGVELYNAKNADELFAAGDYAGAREWYEKNGSAEDIARCDYELDREAYEAAAAQLAAGEYDAARLAFEALGDFEDAADRALECSLFKARALTDAGSYTDALDVLAALPEDH
;
A
#
# COMPACT_ATOMS: atom_id res chain seq x y z
N MET A 1 12.66 -25.62 53.37
CA MET A 1 13.32 -24.53 52.65
C MET A 1 13.85 -23.51 53.61
N THR A 2 15.15 -23.28 53.66
CA THR A 2 15.76 -22.39 54.65
C THR A 2 15.45 -20.91 54.33
N THR A 3 15.50 -20.06 55.33
CA THR A 3 15.29 -18.60 55.23
C THR A 3 16.26 -17.95 54.20
N LYS A 4 17.46 -18.51 54.03
CA LYS A 4 18.44 -18.08 53.01
C LYS A 4 17.96 -18.38 51.58
N THR A 5 17.40 -19.55 51.32
CA THR A 5 16.84 -19.92 50.00
C THR A 5 15.64 -19.07 49.63
N LYS A 6 14.77 -18.72 50.57
CA LYS A 6 13.64 -17.81 50.33
C LYS A 6 14.08 -16.40 49.95
N LYS A 7 15.12 -15.88 50.61
CA LYS A 7 15.68 -14.56 50.29
C LYS A 7 16.34 -14.53 48.91
N ILE A 8 17.07 -15.57 48.53
CA ILE A 8 17.70 -15.67 47.20
C ILE A 8 16.61 -15.73 46.10
N LEU A 9 15.58 -16.55 46.29
CA LEU A 9 14.45 -16.63 45.34
C LEU A 9 13.75 -15.29 45.19
N LEU A 10 13.52 -14.55 46.29
CA LEU A 10 12.92 -13.23 46.23
C LEU A 10 13.75 -12.22 45.46
N ILE A 11 15.08 -12.22 45.70
CA ILE A 11 16.00 -11.34 44.93
C ILE A 11 16.00 -11.67 43.45
N CYS A 12 16.06 -12.97 43.09
CA CYS A 12 15.98 -13.40 41.69
C CYS A 12 14.66 -13.01 41.03
N ALA A 13 13.53 -13.14 41.75
CA ALA A 13 12.22 -12.71 41.24
C ALA A 13 12.15 -11.20 41.01
N LEU A 14 12.69 -10.39 41.94
CA LEU A 14 12.73 -8.93 41.81
C LEU A 14 13.63 -8.47 40.66
N THR A 15 14.78 -9.12 40.47
CA THR A 15 15.70 -8.78 39.37
C THR A 15 15.07 -9.15 37.99
N LEU A 16 14.40 -10.30 37.89
CA LEU A 16 13.69 -10.68 36.67
C LEU A 16 12.52 -9.72 36.39
N PHE A 17 11.78 -9.30 37.41
CA PHE A 17 10.70 -8.33 37.27
C PHE A 17 11.22 -6.96 36.83
N ALA A 18 12.30 -6.48 37.42
CA ALA A 18 12.94 -5.22 37.01
C ALA A 18 13.47 -5.30 35.56
N ALA A 19 14.09 -6.41 35.16
CA ALA A 19 14.54 -6.64 33.80
C ALA A 19 13.36 -6.66 32.80
N ALA A 20 12.24 -7.28 33.17
CA ALA A 20 11.02 -7.28 32.36
C ALA A 20 10.45 -5.87 32.19
N LEU A 21 10.41 -5.06 33.24
CA LEU A 21 9.95 -3.66 33.16
C LEU A 21 10.84 -2.80 32.25
N LEU A 22 12.16 -2.97 32.35
CA LEU A 22 13.13 -2.27 31.49
C LEU A 22 12.98 -2.69 30.02
N PHE A 23 12.80 -3.98 29.76
CA PHE A 23 12.56 -4.51 28.42
C PHE A 23 11.23 -3.98 27.82
N PHE A 24 10.16 -3.96 28.63
CA PHE A 24 8.86 -3.43 28.21
C PHE A 24 8.92 -1.92 27.93
N GLY A 25 9.62 -1.17 28.76
CA GLY A 25 9.84 0.27 28.57
C GLY A 25 10.65 0.57 27.31
N TYR A 26 11.72 -0.21 27.08
CA TYR A 26 12.52 -0.09 25.87
C TYR A 26 11.68 -0.39 24.60
N LYS A 27 10.95 -1.50 24.60
CA LYS A 27 10.07 -1.88 23.48
C LYS A 27 9.06 -0.79 23.17
N LYS A 28 8.38 -0.26 24.20
CA LYS A 28 7.42 0.83 24.06
C LYS A 28 8.05 2.11 23.49
N GLY A 29 9.27 2.43 23.92
CA GLY A 29 10.03 3.57 23.40
C GLY A 29 10.35 3.43 21.91
N VAL A 30 10.76 2.23 21.48
CA VAL A 30 11.02 1.94 20.06
C VAL A 30 9.75 2.03 19.22
N GLU A 31 8.64 1.48 19.70
CA GLU A 31 7.34 1.57 19.03
C GLU A 31 6.91 3.04 18.84
N LEU A 32 7.07 3.87 19.87
CA LEU A 32 6.71 5.29 19.82
C LEU A 32 7.60 6.07 18.84
N TYR A 33 8.91 5.76 18.83
CA TYR A 33 9.87 6.37 17.90
C TYR A 33 9.53 6.00 16.45
N ASN A 34 9.25 4.73 16.18
CA ASN A 34 8.88 4.27 14.85
C ASN A 34 7.57 4.90 14.38
N ALA A 35 6.53 4.95 15.25
CA ALA A 35 5.25 5.57 14.92
C ALA A 35 5.43 7.05 14.56
N LYS A 36 6.21 7.80 15.34
CA LYS A 36 6.46 9.22 15.07
C LYS A 36 7.13 9.44 13.69
N ASN A 37 8.15 8.63 13.35
CA ASN A 37 8.81 8.75 12.05
C ASN A 37 7.85 8.40 10.90
N ALA A 38 7.02 7.36 11.08
CA ALA A 38 6.00 6.98 10.11
C ALA A 38 4.98 8.11 9.89
N ASP A 39 4.47 8.71 10.98
CA ASP A 39 3.48 9.79 10.91
C ASP A 39 4.05 11.03 10.21
N GLU A 40 5.31 11.37 10.45
CA GLU A 40 5.99 12.49 9.79
C GLU A 40 6.13 12.25 8.27
N LEU A 41 6.50 11.03 7.85
CA LEU A 41 6.59 10.66 6.44
C LEU A 41 5.21 10.63 5.77
N PHE A 42 4.21 10.07 6.45
CA PHE A 42 2.83 10.06 5.95
C PHE A 42 2.30 11.47 5.73
N ALA A 43 2.53 12.38 6.69
CA ALA A 43 2.12 13.77 6.58
C ALA A 43 2.86 14.53 5.46
N ALA A 44 4.08 14.09 5.12
CA ALA A 44 4.86 14.63 4.00
C ALA A 44 4.46 14.04 2.62
N GLY A 45 3.56 13.04 2.58
CA GLY A 45 3.16 12.33 1.37
C GLY A 45 4.13 11.21 0.95
N ASP A 46 5.12 10.89 1.77
CA ASP A 46 5.98 9.73 1.55
C ASP A 46 5.34 8.47 2.13
N TYR A 47 4.30 7.99 1.45
CA TYR A 47 3.52 6.83 1.90
C TYR A 47 4.33 5.54 1.88
N ALA A 48 5.23 5.37 0.92
CA ALA A 48 6.11 4.21 0.85
C ALA A 48 7.09 4.18 2.04
N GLY A 49 7.71 5.30 2.36
CA GLY A 49 8.58 5.44 3.53
C GLY A 49 7.82 5.27 4.85
N ALA A 50 6.62 5.84 4.97
CA ALA A 50 5.75 5.68 6.15
C ALA A 50 5.39 4.20 6.37
N ARG A 51 5.02 3.49 5.30
CA ARG A 51 4.68 2.08 5.30
C ARG A 51 5.78 1.20 5.91
N GLU A 52 7.05 1.42 5.51
CA GLU A 52 8.20 0.69 6.07
C GLU A 52 8.35 0.87 7.59
N TRP A 53 8.05 2.07 8.11
CA TRP A 53 8.10 2.33 9.54
C TRP A 53 6.93 1.72 10.29
N TYR A 54 5.71 1.74 9.72
CA TYR A 54 4.54 1.07 10.30
C TYR A 54 4.71 -0.45 10.32
N GLU A 55 5.37 -1.05 9.31
CA GLU A 55 5.71 -2.48 9.30
C GLU A 55 6.59 -2.88 10.50
N LYS A 56 7.55 -2.04 10.89
CA LYS A 56 8.40 -2.28 12.08
C LYS A 56 7.59 -2.34 13.39
N ASN A 57 6.45 -1.67 13.43
CA ASN A 57 5.53 -1.69 14.56
C ASN A 57 4.43 -2.76 14.45
N GLY A 58 4.27 -3.37 13.29
CA GLY A 58 3.20 -4.34 13.00
C GLY A 58 1.80 -3.70 12.98
N SER A 59 1.68 -2.41 12.63
CA SER A 59 0.42 -1.70 12.55
C SER A 59 -0.28 -1.98 11.21
N ALA A 60 -1.09 -3.03 11.15
CA ALA A 60 -1.79 -3.43 9.93
C ALA A 60 -2.76 -2.35 9.40
N GLU A 61 -3.40 -1.60 10.29
CA GLU A 61 -4.33 -0.52 9.91
C GLU A 61 -3.58 0.64 9.23
N ASP A 62 -2.44 1.08 9.77
CA ASP A 62 -1.65 2.16 9.21
C ASP A 62 -0.96 1.74 7.89
N ILE A 63 -0.54 0.47 7.79
CA ILE A 63 -0.02 -0.11 6.54
C ILE A 63 -1.10 -0.06 5.46
N ALA A 64 -2.33 -0.53 5.75
CA ALA A 64 -3.44 -0.49 4.80
C ALA A 64 -3.79 0.93 4.37
N ARG A 65 -3.66 1.91 5.27
CA ARG A 65 -3.84 3.33 4.93
C ARG A 65 -2.75 3.84 3.97
N CYS A 66 -1.50 3.43 4.16
CA CYS A 66 -0.42 3.75 3.22
C CYS A 66 -0.66 3.08 1.86
N ASP A 67 -1.04 1.81 1.83
CA ASP A 67 -1.34 1.08 0.60
C ASP A 67 -2.47 1.75 -0.18
N TYR A 68 -3.55 2.19 0.50
CA TYR A 68 -4.65 2.94 -0.13
C TYR A 68 -4.17 4.25 -0.78
N GLU A 69 -3.31 5.03 -0.11
CA GLU A 69 -2.79 6.28 -0.67
C GLU A 69 -1.85 6.04 -1.85
N LEU A 70 -1.05 4.97 -1.82
CA LEU A 70 -0.20 4.58 -2.95
C LEU A 70 -1.03 4.15 -4.16
N ASP A 71 -2.08 3.36 -3.95
CA ASP A 71 -3.00 2.94 -5.02
C ASP A 71 -3.75 4.16 -5.60
N ARG A 72 -4.15 5.12 -4.74
CA ARG A 72 -4.77 6.37 -5.18
C ARG A 72 -3.83 7.21 -6.06
N GLU A 73 -2.55 7.35 -5.66
CA GLU A 73 -1.56 8.05 -6.49
C GLU A 73 -1.35 7.36 -7.85
N ALA A 74 -1.28 6.02 -7.86
CA ALA A 74 -1.16 5.24 -9.08
C ALA A 74 -2.40 5.38 -9.97
N TYR A 75 -3.60 5.42 -9.37
CA TYR A 75 -4.86 5.65 -10.08
C TYR A 75 -4.90 7.04 -10.73
N GLU A 76 -4.52 8.08 -10.00
CA GLU A 76 -4.44 9.46 -10.51
C GLU A 76 -3.43 9.58 -11.67
N ALA A 77 -2.28 8.88 -11.57
CA ALA A 77 -1.28 8.83 -12.64
C ALA A 77 -1.83 8.11 -13.89
N ALA A 78 -2.54 6.99 -13.73
CA ALA A 78 -3.20 6.29 -14.82
C ALA A 78 -4.26 7.16 -15.52
N ALA A 79 -5.05 7.90 -14.74
CA ALA A 79 -6.04 8.83 -15.26
C ALA A 79 -5.39 9.98 -16.06
N ALA A 80 -4.24 10.48 -15.62
CA ALA A 80 -3.46 11.46 -16.35
C ALA A 80 -2.94 10.92 -17.69
N GLN A 81 -2.46 9.67 -17.73
CA GLN A 81 -2.03 8.99 -18.96
C GLN A 81 -3.21 8.83 -19.93
N LEU A 82 -4.39 8.44 -19.43
CA LEU A 82 -5.60 8.35 -20.24
C LEU A 82 -5.95 9.72 -20.86
N ALA A 83 -5.90 10.77 -20.08
CA ALA A 83 -6.15 12.14 -20.56
C ALA A 83 -5.12 12.61 -21.60
N ALA A 84 -3.88 12.12 -21.53
CA ALA A 84 -2.83 12.39 -22.49
C ALA A 84 -2.96 11.56 -23.80
N GLY A 85 -3.91 10.63 -23.85
CA GLY A 85 -4.10 9.71 -25.00
C GLY A 85 -3.13 8.52 -24.99
N GLU A 86 -2.45 8.27 -23.88
CA GLU A 86 -1.54 7.15 -23.69
C GLU A 86 -2.32 5.87 -23.30
N TYR A 87 -3.26 5.47 -24.16
CA TYR A 87 -4.28 4.47 -23.84
C TYR A 87 -3.72 3.14 -23.36
N ASP A 88 -2.65 2.62 -23.98
CA ASP A 88 -2.05 1.34 -23.58
C ASP A 88 -1.35 1.42 -22.22
N ALA A 89 -0.66 2.51 -21.95
CA ALA A 89 -0.01 2.72 -20.67
C ALA A 89 -1.04 2.88 -19.54
N ALA A 90 -2.07 3.69 -19.77
CA ALA A 90 -3.18 3.89 -18.83
C ALA A 90 -3.90 2.57 -18.54
N ARG A 91 -4.21 1.78 -19.57
CA ARG A 91 -4.85 0.48 -19.41
C ARG A 91 -4.04 -0.45 -18.50
N LEU A 92 -2.75 -0.60 -18.78
CA LEU A 92 -1.87 -1.45 -17.97
C LEU A 92 -1.76 -0.95 -16.53
N ALA A 93 -1.73 0.37 -16.32
CA ALA A 93 -1.68 0.96 -15.00
C ALA A 93 -2.98 0.70 -14.21
N PHE A 94 -4.16 0.85 -14.84
CA PHE A 94 -5.43 0.52 -14.21
C PHE A 94 -5.59 -1.00 -13.96
N GLU A 95 -5.16 -1.86 -14.88
CA GLU A 95 -5.15 -3.32 -14.67
C GLU A 95 -4.29 -3.74 -13.46
N ALA A 96 -3.17 -3.06 -13.24
CA ALA A 96 -2.30 -3.33 -12.10
C ALA A 96 -2.93 -2.97 -10.74
N LEU A 97 -3.91 -2.05 -10.73
CA LEU A 97 -4.66 -1.66 -9.54
C LEU A 97 -5.77 -2.65 -9.16
N GLY A 98 -6.16 -3.54 -10.08
CA GLY A 98 -7.15 -4.58 -9.83
C GLY A 98 -8.52 -4.02 -9.40
N ASP A 99 -8.95 -4.38 -8.19
CA ASP A 99 -10.26 -3.99 -7.65
C ASP A 99 -10.27 -2.61 -6.96
N PHE A 100 -9.21 -1.80 -7.13
CA PHE A 100 -9.17 -0.46 -6.55
C PHE A 100 -10.14 0.47 -7.27
N GLU A 101 -11.08 1.04 -6.53
CA GLU A 101 -12.13 1.95 -7.05
C GLU A 101 -12.82 1.36 -8.30
N ASP A 102 -12.83 2.09 -9.42
CA ASP A 102 -13.35 1.66 -10.71
C ASP A 102 -12.24 1.32 -11.73
N ALA A 103 -11.04 0.96 -11.26
CA ALA A 103 -9.86 0.76 -12.11
C ALA A 103 -10.08 -0.29 -13.20
N ALA A 104 -10.80 -1.38 -12.91
CA ALA A 104 -11.14 -2.39 -13.90
C ALA A 104 -12.01 -1.82 -15.05
N ASP A 105 -13.01 -1.00 -14.73
CA ASP A 105 -13.87 -0.34 -15.73
C ASP A 105 -13.06 0.69 -16.52
N ARG A 106 -12.16 1.42 -15.87
CA ARG A 106 -11.24 2.36 -16.52
C ARG A 106 -10.29 1.70 -17.49
N ALA A 107 -9.80 0.51 -17.17
CA ALA A 107 -8.96 -0.25 -18.11
C ALA A 107 -9.70 -0.60 -19.40
N LEU A 108 -10.97 -0.98 -19.30
CA LEU A 108 -11.84 -1.21 -20.47
C LEU A 108 -12.09 0.10 -21.25
N GLU A 109 -12.40 1.18 -20.55
CA GLU A 109 -12.59 2.50 -21.14
C GLU A 109 -11.35 2.94 -21.96
N CYS A 110 -10.13 2.69 -21.48
CA CYS A 110 -8.89 2.94 -22.24
C CYS A 110 -8.87 2.21 -23.58
N SER A 111 -9.29 0.94 -23.62
CA SER A 111 -9.37 0.16 -24.86
C SER A 111 -10.42 0.74 -25.84
N LEU A 112 -11.57 1.18 -25.34
CA LEU A 112 -12.61 1.82 -26.14
C LEU A 112 -12.13 3.15 -26.75
N PHE A 113 -11.44 3.98 -25.97
CA PHE A 113 -10.86 5.23 -26.49
C PHE A 113 -9.77 4.98 -27.52
N LYS A 114 -8.94 3.94 -27.33
CA LYS A 114 -7.95 3.52 -28.32
C LYS A 114 -8.60 3.09 -29.63
N ALA A 115 -9.64 2.23 -29.56
CA ALA A 115 -10.36 1.78 -30.74
C ALA A 115 -11.00 2.96 -31.50
N ARG A 116 -11.58 3.92 -30.75
CA ARG A 116 -12.12 5.15 -31.33
C ARG A 116 -11.05 5.97 -32.04
N ALA A 117 -9.93 6.22 -31.38
CA ALA A 117 -8.81 6.98 -31.96
C ALA A 117 -8.27 6.32 -33.24
N LEU A 118 -8.16 4.98 -33.27
CA LEU A 118 -7.79 4.23 -34.46
C LEU A 118 -8.82 4.36 -35.58
N THR A 119 -10.11 4.34 -35.26
CA THR A 119 -11.19 4.55 -36.21
C THR A 119 -11.13 5.95 -36.83
N ASP A 120 -10.92 6.98 -36.01
CA ASP A 120 -10.81 8.38 -36.44
C ASP A 120 -9.57 8.59 -37.34
N ALA A 121 -8.49 7.79 -37.12
CA ALA A 121 -7.29 7.76 -37.95
C ALA A 121 -7.44 6.91 -39.23
N GLY A 122 -8.58 6.23 -39.44
CA GLY A 122 -8.82 5.35 -40.58
C GLY A 122 -8.22 3.95 -40.48
N SER A 123 -7.65 3.59 -39.31
CA SER A 123 -7.06 2.28 -39.03
C SER A 123 -8.12 1.28 -38.53
N TYR A 124 -9.10 0.99 -39.39
CA TYR A 124 -10.27 0.18 -39.01
C TYR A 124 -9.94 -1.25 -38.59
N THR A 125 -8.95 -1.89 -39.22
CA THR A 125 -8.53 -3.25 -38.85
C THR A 125 -7.97 -3.27 -37.45
N ASP A 126 -7.06 -2.33 -37.12
CA ASP A 126 -6.47 -2.24 -35.79
C ASP A 126 -7.52 -1.91 -34.71
N ALA A 127 -8.51 -1.08 -35.05
CA ALA A 127 -9.64 -0.78 -34.17
C ALA A 127 -10.47 -2.03 -33.86
N LEU A 128 -10.74 -2.87 -34.88
CA LEU A 128 -11.46 -4.13 -34.71
C LEU A 128 -10.66 -5.13 -33.87
N ASP A 129 -9.36 -5.21 -34.05
CA ASP A 129 -8.49 -6.08 -33.23
C ASP A 129 -8.51 -5.68 -31.74
N VAL A 130 -8.49 -4.37 -31.45
CA VAL A 130 -8.62 -3.88 -30.06
C VAL A 130 -9.99 -4.25 -29.47
N LEU A 131 -11.08 -4.09 -30.22
CA LEU A 131 -12.42 -4.42 -29.75
C LEU A 131 -12.64 -5.92 -29.59
N ALA A 132 -12.06 -6.75 -30.47
CA ALA A 132 -12.13 -8.21 -30.38
C ALA A 132 -11.37 -8.79 -29.19
N ALA A 133 -10.42 -8.03 -28.63
CA ALA A 133 -9.67 -8.43 -27.44
C ALA A 133 -10.40 -8.11 -26.11
N LEU A 134 -11.54 -7.41 -26.16
CA LEU A 134 -12.35 -7.12 -24.98
C LEU A 134 -13.07 -8.37 -24.48
N PRO A 135 -13.29 -8.51 -23.15
CA PRO A 135 -14.10 -9.58 -22.58
C PRO A 135 -15.54 -9.55 -23.14
N GLU A 136 -16.14 -10.75 -23.37
CA GLU A 136 -17.50 -10.86 -23.94
C GLU A 136 -18.63 -10.52 -22.95
N ASP A 137 -18.30 -10.39 -21.63
CA ASP A 137 -19.29 -10.30 -20.54
C ASP A 137 -19.47 -8.87 -20.00
N HIS A 138 -19.40 -7.85 -20.87
CA HIS A 138 -19.67 -6.44 -20.47
C HIS A 138 -20.75 -5.77 -21.28
#